data_ed22eb4288cdf8eb70ff115206f74886
#
_entry.id   ed22eb4288cdf8eb70ff115206f74886
#
_cell.length_a   1.000
_cell.length_b   1.000
_cell.length_c   1.000
_cell.angle_alpha   90.00
_cell.angle_beta   90.00
_cell.angle_gamma   90.00
#
_symmetry.space_group_name_H-M   'P 1'
#
loop_
_entity.id
_entity.type
_entity.pdbx_description
1 polymer ?
#
loop_
_entity_poly.entity_id
_entity_poly.type
_entity_poly.pdbx_seq_one_letter_code
_entity_poly.pdbx_strand_id
1 'polypeptide(L)'
;MNRTKGFSILICLFVLPLFIAAQKKYEFSHQQMGTQIGLIFYAPEDIDAEGIARSVFQRIDGLNASLSNYIEDSELNNLGKRAPLEVGVSSDLFQILKLSMTYAEKTDGSFDITLGPLINLWKVALRRGQLPKEREIASAMERVGYWNLEFPTDTTVKLRKAGMQLDLGGIGKGFAADEAIEVLRKNGINVALIDMGGDITVSGPPPNKEYWVLGFGYYDKKGGEVFKKIRLRNQAIATSGDLYQYTLIDGKRYSHIIDPKNGRALSNHIQVTTMAPNGAMADAYASALSVLGIRSGKKIVEETAGLEVFMVEDLPDQYAQWGTPGFYVHILND
;
A
#
# COMPACT_ATOMS: atom_id res chain seq x y z
N MET A 1 29.00 -76.42 16.48
CA MET A 1 29.60 -75.60 15.41
C MET A 1 28.48 -74.98 14.57
N ASN A 2 27.88 -73.83 15.03
CA ASN A 2 26.78 -73.17 14.36
C ASN A 2 27.34 -71.95 13.66
N ARG A 3 27.32 -71.96 12.32
CA ARG A 3 27.63 -70.79 11.46
C ARG A 3 26.35 -69.98 11.24
N THR A 4 26.24 -68.84 11.84
CA THR A 4 25.23 -67.81 11.56
C THR A 4 25.64 -67.07 10.26
N LYS A 5 24.83 -67.23 9.20
CA LYS A 5 24.99 -66.45 7.97
C LYS A 5 24.38 -65.07 8.18
N GLY A 6 25.26 -64.03 8.23
CA GLY A 6 24.82 -62.64 8.26
C GLY A 6 24.27 -62.25 6.85
N PHE A 7 23.04 -61.78 6.82
CA PHE A 7 22.39 -61.23 5.63
C PHE A 7 22.61 -59.71 5.61
N SER A 8 23.55 -59.25 4.76
CA SER A 8 23.76 -57.79 4.55
C SER A 8 22.69 -57.25 3.62
N ILE A 9 21.82 -56.42 4.14
CA ILE A 9 20.86 -55.67 3.33
C ILE A 9 21.56 -54.44 2.80
N LEU A 10 21.77 -54.39 1.49
CA LEU A 10 22.30 -53.23 0.77
C LEU A 10 21.15 -52.28 0.50
N ILE A 11 21.05 -51.19 1.29
CA ILE A 11 20.07 -50.09 1.08
C ILE A 11 20.65 -49.22 -0.04
N CYS A 12 20.14 -49.39 -1.27
CA CYS A 12 20.40 -48.44 -2.38
C CYS A 12 19.59 -47.17 -2.10
N LEU A 13 20.23 -46.12 -1.63
CA LEU A 13 19.65 -44.78 -1.62
C LEU A 13 19.52 -44.27 -3.07
N PHE A 14 18.31 -44.30 -3.62
CA PHE A 14 18.00 -43.63 -4.87
C PHE A 14 17.95 -42.12 -4.60
N VAL A 15 19.04 -41.42 -4.88
CA VAL A 15 19.07 -39.97 -4.98
C VAL A 15 18.42 -39.59 -6.30
N LEU A 16 17.10 -39.31 -6.28
CA LEU A 16 16.45 -38.69 -7.42
C LEU A 16 17.05 -37.29 -7.63
N PRO A 17 17.62 -37.01 -8.83
CA PRO A 17 18.06 -35.66 -9.11
C PRO A 17 16.82 -34.74 -9.10
N LEU A 18 16.77 -33.81 -8.18
CA LEU A 18 15.84 -32.67 -8.23
C LEU A 18 16.26 -31.83 -9.45
N PHE A 19 15.62 -32.06 -10.59
CA PHE A 19 15.67 -31.14 -11.72
C PHE A 19 15.00 -29.83 -11.25
N ILE A 20 15.81 -28.89 -10.80
CA ILE A 20 15.37 -27.51 -10.65
C ILE A 20 15.18 -27.02 -12.08
N ALA A 21 13.94 -27.01 -12.57
CA ALA A 21 13.62 -26.44 -13.87
C ALA A 21 14.12 -25.00 -13.91
N ALA A 22 14.82 -24.64 -14.97
CA ALA A 22 15.29 -23.27 -15.16
C ALA A 22 14.07 -22.33 -15.17
N GLN A 23 14.06 -21.33 -14.29
CA GLN A 23 12.99 -20.34 -14.23
C GLN A 23 13.27 -19.21 -15.22
N LYS A 24 12.29 -18.91 -16.06
CA LYS A 24 12.27 -17.79 -17.01
C LYS A 24 11.62 -16.57 -16.37
N LYS A 25 12.15 -15.38 -16.66
CA LYS A 25 11.53 -14.11 -16.29
C LYS A 25 10.40 -13.80 -17.28
N TYR A 26 9.22 -13.48 -16.75
CA TYR A 26 8.09 -12.94 -17.49
C TYR A 26 7.79 -11.54 -17.00
N GLU A 27 7.43 -10.65 -17.92
CA GLU A 27 7.19 -9.24 -17.62
C GLU A 27 5.97 -8.74 -18.42
N PHE A 28 5.02 -8.11 -17.71
CA PHE A 28 3.77 -7.61 -18.25
C PHE A 28 3.46 -6.25 -17.67
N SER A 29 2.59 -5.50 -18.34
CA SER A 29 2.08 -4.23 -17.83
C SER A 29 0.60 -4.05 -18.12
N HIS A 30 -0.07 -3.27 -17.27
CA HIS A 30 -1.50 -2.98 -17.37
C HIS A 30 -1.77 -1.56 -16.87
N GLN A 31 -2.76 -0.87 -17.45
CA GLN A 31 -3.13 0.48 -17.03
C GLN A 31 -4.39 0.42 -16.19
N GLN A 32 -4.29 0.67 -14.88
CA GLN A 32 -5.43 0.65 -13.97
C GLN A 32 -5.16 1.49 -12.72
N MET A 33 -6.20 1.84 -11.96
CA MET A 33 -6.11 2.64 -10.70
C MET A 33 -5.36 3.97 -10.88
N GLY A 34 -5.45 4.57 -12.07
CA GLY A 34 -4.80 5.84 -12.39
C GLY A 34 -3.28 5.77 -12.58
N THR A 35 -2.71 4.56 -12.70
CA THR A 35 -1.28 4.34 -12.88
C THR A 35 -0.97 3.20 -13.83
N GLN A 36 0.29 3.10 -14.26
CA GLN A 36 0.79 1.91 -14.94
C GLN A 36 1.21 0.87 -13.90
N ILE A 37 0.67 -0.34 -14.03
CA ILE A 37 0.97 -1.49 -13.20
C ILE A 37 2.04 -2.32 -13.91
N GLY A 38 3.11 -2.65 -13.20
CA GLY A 38 4.15 -3.58 -13.64
C GLY A 38 3.99 -4.93 -12.94
N LEU A 39 4.07 -6.02 -13.69
CA LEU A 39 4.09 -7.38 -13.18
C LEU A 39 5.34 -8.08 -13.68
N ILE A 40 6.17 -8.56 -12.76
CA ILE A 40 7.30 -9.44 -13.07
C ILE A 40 7.15 -10.71 -12.24
N PHE A 41 7.31 -11.88 -12.87
CA PHE A 41 7.43 -13.13 -12.14
C PHE A 41 8.37 -14.13 -12.82
N TYR A 42 8.79 -15.11 -12.03
CA TYR A 42 9.65 -16.20 -12.50
C TYR A 42 8.91 -17.53 -12.42
N ALA A 43 8.96 -18.28 -13.51
CA ALA A 43 8.28 -19.58 -13.64
C ALA A 43 8.96 -20.49 -14.66
N PRO A 44 8.67 -21.80 -14.70
CA PRO A 44 9.10 -22.68 -15.77
C PRO A 44 8.67 -22.19 -17.14
N GLU A 45 9.35 -22.62 -18.20
CA GLU A 45 9.10 -22.09 -19.56
C GLU A 45 7.79 -22.62 -20.18
N ASP A 46 7.30 -23.73 -19.71
CA ASP A 46 6.14 -24.46 -20.23
C ASP A 46 4.78 -24.04 -19.64
N ILE A 47 4.74 -22.96 -18.84
CA ILE A 47 3.50 -22.45 -18.25
C ILE A 47 2.74 -21.50 -19.19
N ASP A 48 1.43 -21.36 -18.98
CA ASP A 48 0.63 -20.28 -19.58
C ASP A 48 0.84 -18.94 -18.82
N ALA A 49 2.00 -18.32 -19.04
CA ALA A 49 2.38 -17.07 -18.40
C ALA A 49 1.40 -15.91 -18.71
N GLU A 50 0.90 -15.86 -19.95
CA GLU A 50 -0.11 -14.84 -20.36
C GLU A 50 -1.45 -15.05 -19.67
N GLY A 51 -1.91 -16.30 -19.54
CA GLY A 51 -3.14 -16.62 -18.81
C GLY A 51 -3.06 -16.26 -17.34
N ILE A 52 -1.91 -16.52 -16.72
CA ILE A 52 -1.65 -16.12 -15.32
C ILE A 52 -1.64 -14.59 -15.20
N ALA A 53 -0.95 -13.88 -16.08
CA ALA A 53 -0.91 -12.41 -16.07
C ALA A 53 -2.31 -11.81 -16.26
N ARG A 54 -3.11 -12.35 -17.20
CA ARG A 54 -4.53 -11.96 -17.37
C ARG A 54 -5.33 -12.15 -16.08
N SER A 55 -5.16 -13.26 -15.37
CA SER A 55 -5.85 -13.52 -14.11
C SER A 55 -5.48 -12.51 -13.01
N VAL A 56 -4.20 -12.12 -12.94
CA VAL A 56 -3.72 -11.07 -12.03
C VAL A 56 -4.39 -9.73 -12.36
N PHE A 57 -4.36 -9.31 -13.62
CA PHE A 57 -4.93 -8.02 -14.02
C PHE A 57 -6.45 -8.00 -13.89
N GLN A 58 -7.15 -9.09 -14.19
CA GLN A 58 -8.58 -9.21 -13.94
C GLN A 58 -8.94 -9.08 -12.45
N ARG A 59 -8.11 -9.62 -11.54
CA ARG A 59 -8.29 -9.42 -10.10
C ARG A 59 -8.17 -7.94 -9.72
N ILE A 60 -7.15 -7.24 -10.22
CA ILE A 60 -6.95 -5.81 -9.99
C ILE A 60 -8.11 -4.99 -10.58
N ASP A 61 -8.58 -5.31 -11.79
CA ASP A 61 -9.72 -4.65 -12.43
C ASP A 61 -11.00 -4.83 -11.61
N GLY A 62 -11.25 -6.03 -11.09
CA GLY A 62 -12.38 -6.33 -10.20
C GLY A 62 -12.32 -5.53 -8.90
N LEU A 63 -11.14 -5.44 -8.28
CA LEU A 63 -10.93 -4.61 -7.10
C LEU A 63 -11.17 -3.12 -7.41
N ASN A 64 -10.65 -2.61 -8.52
CA ASN A 64 -10.90 -1.23 -8.92
C ASN A 64 -12.38 -0.96 -9.14
N ALA A 65 -13.11 -1.85 -9.79
CA ALA A 65 -14.55 -1.70 -10.03
C ALA A 65 -15.35 -1.61 -8.72
N SER A 66 -14.98 -2.38 -7.71
CA SER A 66 -15.67 -2.42 -6.42
C SER A 66 -15.22 -1.33 -5.46
N LEU A 67 -13.91 -1.05 -5.36
CA LEU A 67 -13.30 -0.24 -4.30
C LEU A 67 -13.00 1.21 -4.72
N SER A 68 -13.17 1.60 -5.97
CA SER A 68 -12.83 2.93 -6.45
C SER A 68 -13.87 3.98 -6.03
N ASN A 69 -13.42 5.07 -5.43
CA ASN A 69 -14.23 6.27 -5.18
C ASN A 69 -14.44 7.15 -6.43
N TYR A 70 -13.76 6.84 -7.54
CA TYR A 70 -13.92 7.54 -8.82
C TYR A 70 -15.02 6.92 -9.71
N ILE A 71 -15.40 5.67 -9.46
CA ILE A 71 -16.47 4.97 -10.19
C ILE A 71 -17.78 5.22 -9.45
N GLU A 72 -18.71 5.91 -10.07
CA GLU A 72 -19.96 6.38 -9.43
C GLU A 72 -20.76 5.26 -8.80
N ASP A 73 -20.88 4.12 -9.47
CA ASP A 73 -21.66 2.95 -9.04
C ASP A 73 -20.80 1.83 -8.43
N SER A 74 -19.57 2.16 -7.97
CA SER A 74 -18.77 1.21 -7.21
C SER A 74 -19.48 0.80 -5.93
N GLU A 75 -19.15 -0.38 -5.43
CA GLU A 75 -19.69 -0.87 -4.16
C GLU A 75 -19.33 0.08 -3.00
N LEU A 76 -18.10 0.61 -3.00
CA LEU A 76 -17.65 1.62 -2.03
C LEU A 76 -18.54 2.86 -2.02
N ASN A 77 -18.83 3.44 -3.17
CA ASN A 77 -19.68 4.62 -3.29
C ASN A 77 -21.14 4.31 -2.95
N ASN A 78 -21.63 3.14 -3.33
CA ASN A 78 -22.98 2.69 -2.99
C ASN A 78 -23.15 2.49 -1.48
N LEU A 79 -22.14 2.02 -0.75
CA LEU A 79 -22.14 1.99 0.71
C LEU A 79 -22.32 3.41 1.28
N GLY A 80 -21.56 4.40 0.79
CA GLY A 80 -21.71 5.80 1.19
C GLY A 80 -23.09 6.39 0.89
N LYS A 81 -23.66 6.13 -0.31
CA LYS A 81 -24.99 6.59 -0.72
C LYS A 81 -26.10 6.03 0.20
N ARG A 82 -25.91 4.85 0.78
CA ARG A 82 -26.88 4.17 1.64
C ARG A 82 -26.76 4.48 3.14
N ALA A 83 -25.76 5.26 3.54
CA ALA A 83 -25.62 5.68 4.94
C ALA A 83 -26.87 6.45 5.42
N PRO A 84 -27.41 6.19 6.63
CA PRO A 84 -26.85 5.38 7.71
C PRO A 84 -27.40 3.93 7.79
N LEU A 85 -27.82 3.34 6.70
CA LEU A 85 -28.35 1.98 6.69
C LEU A 85 -27.21 0.95 6.84
N GLU A 86 -27.52 -0.20 7.40
CA GLU A 86 -26.68 -1.40 7.36
C GLU A 86 -26.74 -2.00 5.96
N VAL A 87 -25.57 -2.37 5.40
CA VAL A 87 -25.42 -2.82 4.03
C VAL A 87 -24.58 -4.08 4.00
N GLY A 88 -25.06 -5.14 3.33
CA GLY A 88 -24.26 -6.30 2.97
C GLY A 88 -23.21 -5.89 1.92
N VAL A 89 -21.98 -6.32 2.12
CA VAL A 89 -20.84 -5.98 1.24
C VAL A 89 -20.08 -7.22 0.81
N SER A 90 -19.34 -7.10 -0.29
CA SER A 90 -18.44 -8.15 -0.76
C SER A 90 -17.33 -8.44 0.26
N SER A 91 -16.76 -9.63 0.19
CA SER A 91 -15.60 -10.02 1.00
C SER A 91 -14.44 -9.05 0.84
N ASP A 92 -14.19 -8.57 -0.38
CA ASP A 92 -13.10 -7.64 -0.67
C ASP A 92 -13.29 -6.30 0.02
N LEU A 93 -14.47 -5.70 -0.12
CA LEU A 93 -14.79 -4.44 0.55
C LEU A 93 -14.76 -4.62 2.06
N PHE A 94 -15.32 -5.71 2.58
CA PHE A 94 -15.29 -6.00 4.02
C PHE A 94 -13.86 -6.08 4.56
N GLN A 95 -12.99 -6.83 3.87
CA GLN A 95 -11.60 -7.03 4.29
C GLN A 95 -10.79 -5.72 4.31
N ILE A 96 -10.85 -4.93 3.22
CA ILE A 96 -10.10 -3.68 3.18
C ILE A 96 -10.62 -2.65 4.20
N LEU A 97 -11.92 -2.62 4.48
CA LEU A 97 -12.49 -1.77 5.52
C LEU A 97 -12.06 -2.20 6.92
N LYS A 98 -11.98 -3.50 7.20
CA LYS A 98 -11.45 -4.04 8.46
C LYS A 98 -9.97 -3.70 8.66
N LEU A 99 -9.15 -3.87 7.62
CA LEU A 99 -7.74 -3.47 7.65
C LEU A 99 -7.60 -1.97 7.89
N SER A 100 -8.41 -1.16 7.20
CA SER A 100 -8.41 0.29 7.34
C SER A 100 -8.77 0.73 8.76
N MET A 101 -9.76 0.10 9.37
CA MET A 101 -10.12 0.34 10.77
C MET A 101 -8.94 0.03 11.70
N THR A 102 -8.30 -1.13 11.50
CA THR A 102 -7.13 -1.54 12.29
C THR A 102 -5.99 -0.52 12.20
N TYR A 103 -5.72 0.01 11.00
CA TYR A 103 -4.68 1.01 10.82
C TYR A 103 -5.10 2.40 11.35
N ALA A 104 -6.37 2.77 11.23
CA ALA A 104 -6.89 4.00 11.84
C ALA A 104 -6.72 3.99 13.36
N GLU A 105 -7.08 2.90 14.03
CA GLU A 105 -6.91 2.72 15.48
C GLU A 105 -5.42 2.79 15.89
N LYS A 106 -4.53 2.07 15.18
CA LYS A 106 -3.10 2.03 15.46
C LYS A 106 -2.38 3.36 15.22
N THR A 107 -2.91 4.21 14.36
CA THR A 107 -2.34 5.53 14.02
C THR A 107 -3.05 6.70 14.69
N ASP A 108 -3.90 6.43 15.69
CA ASP A 108 -4.71 7.43 16.40
C ASP A 108 -5.48 8.33 15.41
N GLY A 109 -6.06 7.71 14.38
CA GLY A 109 -6.85 8.37 13.34
C GLY A 109 -6.06 9.21 12.35
N SER A 110 -4.73 9.15 12.35
CA SER A 110 -3.92 9.85 11.34
C SER A 110 -4.03 9.21 9.96
N PHE A 111 -4.35 7.92 9.91
CA PHE A 111 -4.92 7.25 8.75
C PHE A 111 -6.43 7.14 8.96
N ASP A 112 -7.22 7.71 8.06
CA ASP A 112 -8.69 7.62 8.14
C ASP A 112 -9.30 7.59 6.74
N ILE A 113 -9.96 6.48 6.41
CA ILE A 113 -10.62 6.32 5.11
C ILE A 113 -11.95 7.05 4.99
N THR A 114 -12.46 7.66 6.06
CA THR A 114 -13.73 8.41 6.04
C THR A 114 -13.57 9.85 5.56
N LEU A 115 -12.38 10.23 5.13
CA LEU A 115 -12.04 11.58 4.66
C LEU A 115 -12.68 11.97 3.33
N GLY A 116 -13.47 11.12 2.69
CA GLY A 116 -14.09 11.40 1.39
C GLY A 116 -14.76 12.77 1.26
N PRO A 117 -15.56 13.25 2.24
CA PRO A 117 -16.18 14.59 2.21
C PRO A 117 -15.14 15.72 2.15
N LEU A 118 -14.04 15.60 2.90
CA LEU A 118 -12.96 16.59 2.91
C LEU A 118 -12.13 16.53 1.63
N ILE A 119 -11.77 15.32 1.18
CA ILE A 119 -11.00 15.11 -0.06
C ILE A 119 -11.76 15.73 -1.23
N ASN A 120 -13.07 15.52 -1.34
CA ASN A 120 -13.88 16.12 -2.39
C ASN A 120 -13.93 17.65 -2.29
N LEU A 121 -14.05 18.20 -1.08
CA LEU A 121 -14.00 19.65 -0.83
C LEU A 121 -12.65 20.22 -1.31
N TRP A 122 -11.54 19.62 -0.89
CA TRP A 122 -10.20 20.08 -1.26
C TRP A 122 -9.90 19.88 -2.75
N LYS A 123 -10.32 18.79 -3.38
CA LYS A 123 -10.20 18.59 -4.85
C LYS A 123 -10.85 19.74 -5.63
N VAL A 124 -12.00 20.22 -5.18
CA VAL A 124 -12.68 21.38 -5.82
C VAL A 124 -11.91 22.67 -5.56
N ALA A 125 -11.50 22.91 -4.33
CA ALA A 125 -10.76 24.10 -3.91
C ALA A 125 -9.42 24.24 -4.66
N LEU A 126 -8.62 23.16 -4.70
CA LEU A 126 -7.32 23.13 -5.40
C LEU A 126 -7.48 23.38 -6.91
N ARG A 127 -8.51 22.80 -7.55
CA ARG A 127 -8.80 23.05 -8.98
C ARG A 127 -9.20 24.51 -9.27
N ARG A 128 -9.84 25.17 -8.30
CA ARG A 128 -10.26 26.58 -8.44
C ARG A 128 -9.16 27.56 -8.02
N GLY A 129 -8.08 27.09 -7.41
CA GLY A 129 -7.05 27.96 -6.84
C GLY A 129 -7.55 28.79 -5.65
N GLN A 130 -8.53 28.31 -4.91
CA GLN A 130 -9.16 29.02 -3.79
C GLN A 130 -9.33 28.08 -2.61
N LEU A 131 -8.89 28.49 -1.41
CA LEU A 131 -9.03 27.69 -0.22
C LEU A 131 -10.51 27.47 0.16
N PRO A 132 -10.86 26.31 0.74
CA PRO A 132 -12.19 26.10 1.32
C PRO A 132 -12.43 27.08 2.45
N LYS A 133 -13.69 27.50 2.61
CA LYS A 133 -14.08 28.33 3.76
C LYS A 133 -14.13 27.48 5.03
N GLU A 134 -13.83 28.07 6.17
CA GLU A 134 -13.86 27.37 7.48
C GLU A 134 -15.19 26.64 7.73
N ARG A 135 -16.32 27.27 7.38
CA ARG A 135 -17.64 26.64 7.50
C ARG A 135 -17.83 25.40 6.62
N GLU A 136 -17.16 25.36 5.46
CA GLU A 136 -17.23 24.22 4.55
C GLU A 136 -16.39 23.04 5.10
N ILE A 137 -15.21 23.36 5.65
CA ILE A 137 -14.36 22.39 6.35
C ILE A 137 -15.13 21.83 7.57
N ALA A 138 -15.68 22.70 8.43
CA ALA A 138 -16.43 22.28 9.62
C ALA A 138 -17.61 21.37 9.24
N SER A 139 -18.38 21.72 8.21
CA SER A 139 -19.50 20.89 7.73
C SER A 139 -19.03 19.54 7.15
N ALA A 140 -17.88 19.49 6.47
CA ALA A 140 -17.31 18.22 5.98
C ALA A 140 -16.82 17.36 7.15
N MET A 141 -16.19 17.95 8.17
CA MET A 141 -15.70 17.28 9.38
C MET A 141 -16.81 16.57 10.17
N GLU A 142 -18.04 17.07 10.16
CA GLU A 142 -19.18 16.42 10.81
C GLU A 142 -19.43 14.99 10.29
N ARG A 143 -18.99 14.68 9.06
CA ARG A 143 -19.21 13.41 8.37
C ARG A 143 -17.93 12.56 8.28
N VAL A 144 -16.88 12.91 9.01
CA VAL A 144 -15.60 12.22 9.08
C VAL A 144 -15.45 11.55 10.45
N GLY A 145 -14.59 10.57 10.53
CA GLY A 145 -14.18 9.85 11.73
C GLY A 145 -14.39 8.36 11.60
N TYR A 146 -13.27 7.60 11.60
CA TYR A 146 -13.26 6.15 11.46
C TYR A 146 -14.14 5.43 12.48
N TRP A 147 -14.35 5.99 13.68
CA TRP A 147 -15.26 5.47 14.72
C TRP A 147 -16.74 5.47 14.33
N ASN A 148 -17.11 6.11 13.21
CA ASN A 148 -18.45 6.08 12.63
C ASN A 148 -18.64 4.92 11.65
N LEU A 149 -17.61 4.08 11.43
CA LEU A 149 -17.68 2.86 10.65
C LEU A 149 -17.91 1.66 11.57
N GLU A 150 -19.01 0.95 11.38
CA GLU A 150 -19.39 -0.21 12.17
C GLU A 150 -19.44 -1.49 11.32
N PHE A 151 -19.20 -2.61 11.97
CA PHE A 151 -19.29 -3.95 11.40
C PHE A 151 -20.30 -4.76 12.22
N PRO A 152 -21.62 -4.63 11.94
CA PRO A 152 -22.66 -5.30 12.70
C PRO A 152 -22.58 -6.83 12.63
N THR A 153 -22.14 -7.36 11.48
CA THR A 153 -21.88 -8.78 11.26
C THR A 153 -20.57 -8.97 10.48
N ASP A 154 -20.22 -10.22 10.17
CA ASP A 154 -19.03 -10.54 9.36
C ASP A 154 -19.20 -10.24 7.86
N THR A 155 -20.35 -9.77 7.43
CA THR A 155 -20.67 -9.48 6.02
C THR A 155 -21.40 -8.17 5.82
N THR A 156 -21.68 -7.42 6.89
CA THR A 156 -22.38 -6.14 6.83
C THR A 156 -21.57 -5.00 7.40
N VAL A 157 -21.76 -3.83 6.82
CA VAL A 157 -21.10 -2.58 7.20
C VAL A 157 -22.14 -1.49 7.35
N LYS A 158 -21.91 -0.58 8.30
CA LYS A 158 -22.76 0.58 8.52
C LYS A 158 -21.91 1.82 8.72
N LEU A 159 -22.21 2.87 7.98
CA LEU A 159 -21.71 4.23 8.22
C LEU A 159 -22.75 4.98 9.06
N ARG A 160 -22.39 5.40 10.27
CA ARG A 160 -23.36 5.96 11.25
C ARG A 160 -24.03 7.25 10.81
N LYS A 161 -23.41 8.03 9.95
CA LYS A 161 -23.89 9.36 9.57
C LYS A 161 -24.23 9.43 8.09
N ALA A 162 -25.36 10.03 7.76
CA ALA A 162 -25.74 10.34 6.39
C ALA A 162 -24.70 11.27 5.74
N GLY A 163 -24.37 11.01 4.48
CA GLY A 163 -23.40 11.79 3.72
C GLY A 163 -21.92 11.49 4.02
N MET A 164 -21.62 10.45 4.83
CA MET A 164 -20.27 9.90 4.90
C MET A 164 -19.85 9.36 3.54
N GLN A 165 -18.59 9.53 3.22
CA GLN A 165 -17.97 9.03 2.00
C GLN A 165 -16.61 8.44 2.36
N LEU A 166 -16.28 7.31 1.75
CA LEU A 166 -15.02 6.63 1.98
C LEU A 166 -14.04 6.92 0.84
N ASP A 167 -12.77 7.00 1.18
CA ASP A 167 -11.67 7.11 0.22
C ASP A 167 -10.57 6.12 0.62
N LEU A 168 -10.29 5.18 -0.27
CA LEU A 168 -9.29 4.12 -0.06
C LEU A 168 -7.95 4.45 -0.73
N GLY A 169 -7.71 5.70 -1.15
CA GLY A 169 -6.52 6.10 -1.89
C GLY A 169 -5.19 5.85 -1.17
N GLY A 170 -5.19 5.81 0.16
CA GLY A 170 -3.98 5.54 0.97
C GLY A 170 -3.83 4.08 1.43
N ILE A 171 -4.55 3.12 0.83
CA ILE A 171 -4.42 1.68 1.13
C ILE A 171 -4.73 0.81 -0.09
N GLY A 172 -5.48 1.36 -1.04
CA GLY A 172 -6.08 0.58 -2.13
C GLY A 172 -5.06 -0.03 -3.08
N LYS A 173 -3.97 0.68 -3.37
CA LYS A 173 -2.91 0.16 -4.24
C LYS A 173 -2.13 -0.95 -3.56
N GLY A 174 -1.77 -0.75 -2.29
CA GLY A 174 -1.10 -1.77 -1.49
C GLY A 174 -1.94 -3.03 -1.35
N PHE A 175 -3.23 -2.89 -1.07
CA PHE A 175 -4.16 -4.02 -0.98
C PHE A 175 -4.29 -4.77 -2.33
N ALA A 176 -4.39 -4.05 -3.44
CA ALA A 176 -4.47 -4.66 -4.76
C ALA A 176 -3.17 -5.40 -5.14
N ALA A 177 -2.00 -4.89 -4.74
CA ALA A 177 -0.72 -5.59 -4.92
C ALA A 177 -0.66 -6.90 -4.12
N ASP A 178 -1.14 -6.89 -2.87
CA ASP A 178 -1.20 -8.09 -2.04
C ASP A 178 -2.10 -9.15 -2.65
N GLU A 179 -3.28 -8.76 -3.13
CA GLU A 179 -4.23 -9.66 -3.81
C GLU A 179 -3.66 -10.21 -5.14
N ALA A 180 -2.89 -9.41 -5.87
CA ALA A 180 -2.19 -9.85 -7.06
C ALA A 180 -1.13 -10.93 -6.74
N ILE A 181 -0.37 -10.75 -5.67
CA ILE A 181 0.59 -11.77 -5.17
C ILE A 181 -0.15 -13.05 -4.78
N GLU A 182 -1.34 -12.96 -4.17
CA GLU A 182 -2.13 -14.15 -3.82
C GLU A 182 -2.66 -14.90 -5.06
N VAL A 183 -3.04 -14.18 -6.12
CA VAL A 183 -3.39 -14.81 -7.41
C VAL A 183 -2.19 -15.57 -7.97
N LEU A 184 -1.00 -14.99 -7.95
CA LEU A 184 0.23 -15.63 -8.41
C LEU A 184 0.54 -16.89 -7.59
N ARG A 185 0.46 -16.82 -6.26
CA ARG A 185 0.68 -17.98 -5.37
C ARG A 185 -0.27 -19.13 -5.65
N LYS A 186 -1.56 -18.83 -5.85
CA LYS A 186 -2.57 -19.83 -6.23
C LYS A 186 -2.27 -20.53 -7.57
N ASN A 187 -1.51 -19.87 -8.45
CA ASN A 187 -1.01 -20.42 -9.70
C ASN A 187 0.40 -21.03 -9.58
N GLY A 188 0.92 -21.25 -8.36
CA GLY A 188 2.22 -21.85 -8.11
C GLY A 188 3.42 -20.91 -8.31
N ILE A 189 3.18 -19.61 -8.51
CA ILE A 189 4.22 -18.61 -8.69
C ILE A 189 4.59 -18.02 -7.32
N ASN A 190 5.81 -18.28 -6.86
CA ASN A 190 6.29 -17.83 -5.55
C ASN A 190 7.33 -16.71 -5.64
N VAL A 191 7.77 -16.35 -6.84
CA VAL A 191 8.77 -15.30 -7.08
C VAL A 191 8.16 -14.27 -8.01
N ALA A 192 7.75 -13.13 -7.45
CA ALA A 192 7.08 -12.09 -8.21
C ALA A 192 7.32 -10.68 -7.64
N LEU A 193 7.08 -9.69 -8.48
CA LEU A 193 7.06 -8.27 -8.17
C LEU A 193 5.82 -7.66 -8.82
N ILE A 194 5.03 -6.96 -8.04
CA ILE A 194 3.93 -6.08 -8.48
C ILE A 194 4.32 -4.65 -8.16
N ASP A 195 4.33 -3.80 -9.18
CA ASP A 195 4.51 -2.34 -9.07
C ASP A 195 3.20 -1.63 -9.39
N MET A 196 2.62 -0.96 -8.42
CA MET A 196 1.37 -0.19 -8.52
C MET A 196 1.66 1.31 -8.69
N GLY A 197 2.66 1.65 -9.51
CA GLY A 197 3.06 3.05 -9.74
C GLY A 197 3.93 3.61 -8.61
N GLY A 198 4.90 2.81 -8.19
CA GLY A 198 5.86 3.14 -7.12
C GLY A 198 5.56 2.49 -5.78
N ASP A 199 4.33 1.99 -5.54
CA ASP A 199 4.05 1.10 -4.42
C ASP A 199 4.28 -0.33 -4.89
N ILE A 200 5.30 -0.98 -4.34
CA ILE A 200 5.81 -2.26 -4.85
C ILE A 200 5.69 -3.34 -3.79
N THR A 201 5.11 -4.49 -4.14
CA THR A 201 5.11 -5.69 -3.33
C THR A 201 5.90 -6.81 -4.01
N VAL A 202 6.77 -7.48 -3.26
CA VAL A 202 7.59 -8.57 -3.78
C VAL A 202 7.40 -9.85 -2.98
N SER A 203 7.41 -10.99 -3.68
CA SER A 203 7.45 -12.33 -3.10
C SER A 203 8.66 -13.09 -3.62
N GLY A 204 9.28 -13.88 -2.74
CA GLY A 204 10.48 -14.65 -3.05
C GLY A 204 11.64 -13.78 -3.56
N PRO A 205 12.84 -14.30 -3.62
CA PRO A 205 13.96 -13.67 -4.32
C PRO A 205 14.01 -14.13 -5.78
N PRO A 206 14.49 -13.30 -6.73
CA PRO A 206 14.75 -13.76 -8.10
C PRO A 206 15.75 -14.93 -8.13
N PRO A 207 15.71 -15.80 -9.15
CA PRO A 207 16.66 -16.92 -9.28
C PRO A 207 18.11 -16.45 -9.17
N ASN A 208 18.90 -17.19 -8.37
CA ASN A 208 20.32 -16.89 -8.10
C ASN A 208 20.57 -15.53 -7.42
N LYS A 209 19.57 -14.96 -6.77
CA LYS A 209 19.67 -13.73 -5.96
C LYS A 209 19.05 -13.95 -4.60
N GLU A 210 19.46 -13.16 -3.62
CA GLU A 210 18.91 -13.23 -2.27
C GLU A 210 17.73 -12.27 -2.07
N TYR A 211 17.61 -11.22 -2.91
CA TYR A 211 16.61 -10.16 -2.82
C TYR A 211 16.36 -9.49 -4.17
N TRP A 212 15.24 -8.80 -4.28
CA TRP A 212 14.97 -7.83 -5.33
C TRP A 212 15.74 -6.55 -5.05
N VAL A 213 16.24 -5.90 -6.10
CA VAL A 213 16.89 -4.58 -6.01
C VAL A 213 15.99 -3.58 -6.70
N LEU A 214 15.53 -2.60 -5.93
CA LEU A 214 14.65 -1.52 -6.38
C LEU A 214 15.33 -0.18 -6.22
N GLY A 215 14.87 0.82 -6.96
CA GLY A 215 15.24 2.22 -6.73
C GLY A 215 14.25 2.88 -5.79
N PHE A 216 14.69 3.74 -4.89
CA PHE A 216 13.85 4.72 -4.23
C PHE A 216 14.51 6.10 -4.26
N GLY A 217 13.70 7.14 -4.40
CA GLY A 217 14.18 8.51 -4.48
C GLY A 217 13.68 9.35 -3.31
N TYR A 218 14.46 10.35 -2.93
CA TYR A 218 14.06 11.37 -1.96
C TYR A 218 14.75 12.69 -2.27
N TYR A 219 14.31 13.80 -1.66
CA TYR A 219 14.97 15.08 -1.80
C TYR A 219 15.93 15.35 -0.66
N ASP A 220 17.13 15.83 -1.00
CA ASP A 220 18.11 16.25 -0.02
C ASP A 220 17.83 17.68 0.50
N LYS A 221 18.63 18.11 1.47
CA LYS A 221 18.57 19.48 2.07
C LYS A 221 18.67 20.62 1.04
N LYS A 222 19.23 20.36 -0.13
CA LYS A 222 19.40 21.36 -1.20
C LYS A 222 18.28 21.33 -2.23
N GLY A 223 17.28 20.45 -2.03
CA GLY A 223 16.20 20.21 -2.96
C GLY A 223 16.63 19.38 -4.19
N GLY A 224 17.81 18.74 -4.14
CA GLY A 224 18.26 17.81 -5.16
C GLY A 224 17.65 16.43 -4.98
N GLU A 225 17.30 15.78 -6.10
CA GLU A 225 16.86 14.40 -6.06
C GLU A 225 18.02 13.45 -5.78
N VAL A 226 17.84 12.57 -4.80
CA VAL A 226 18.78 11.50 -4.45
C VAL A 226 18.13 10.17 -4.73
N PHE A 227 18.76 9.37 -5.56
CA PHE A 227 18.31 7.99 -5.84
C PHE A 227 19.24 7.00 -5.15
N LYS A 228 18.63 6.02 -4.47
CA LYS A 228 19.32 4.93 -3.80
C LYS A 228 18.74 3.60 -4.26
N LYS A 229 19.54 2.55 -4.17
CA LYS A 229 19.11 1.18 -4.35
C LYS A 229 18.74 0.58 -3.01
N ILE A 230 17.63 -0.15 -2.97
CA ILE A 230 17.12 -0.81 -1.77
C ILE A 230 16.82 -2.28 -2.09
N ARG A 231 17.08 -3.16 -1.14
CA ARG A 231 16.82 -4.60 -1.27
C ARG A 231 15.54 -4.99 -0.55
N LEU A 232 14.70 -5.80 -1.22
CA LEU A 232 13.46 -6.33 -0.65
C LEU A 232 13.35 -7.84 -0.87
N ARG A 233 12.72 -8.51 0.11
CA ARG A 233 12.38 -9.94 0.02
C ARG A 233 11.15 -10.22 0.86
N ASN A 234 10.05 -10.72 0.24
CA ASN A 234 8.77 -10.98 0.91
C ASN A 234 8.27 -9.77 1.71
N GLN A 235 8.31 -8.61 1.10
CA GLN A 235 7.97 -7.32 1.72
C GLN A 235 7.36 -6.40 0.67
N ALA A 236 6.80 -5.31 1.15
CA ALA A 236 6.34 -4.21 0.31
C ALA A 236 7.07 -2.91 0.67
N ILE A 237 7.13 -2.00 -0.30
CA ILE A 237 7.58 -0.62 -0.14
C ILE A 237 6.53 0.30 -0.74
N ALA A 238 6.19 1.37 -0.03
CA ALA A 238 5.29 2.41 -0.53
C ALA A 238 5.83 3.79 -0.18
N THR A 239 5.54 4.77 -1.03
CA THR A 239 5.97 6.15 -0.80
C THR A 239 4.78 7.08 -0.89
N SER A 240 4.53 7.83 0.18
CA SER A 240 3.55 8.90 0.26
C SER A 240 4.25 10.24 0.45
N GLY A 241 3.58 11.32 0.05
CA GLY A 241 4.11 12.67 0.23
C GLY A 241 3.61 13.63 -0.83
N ASP A 242 4.05 14.87 -0.74
CA ASP A 242 3.59 15.95 -1.61
C ASP A 242 4.64 16.44 -2.61
N LEU A 243 5.71 15.67 -2.81
CA LEU A 243 6.80 16.08 -3.69
C LEU A 243 6.36 16.34 -5.13
N TYR A 244 5.49 15.47 -5.65
CA TYR A 244 5.01 15.54 -7.03
C TYR A 244 3.54 15.97 -7.16
N GLN A 245 2.77 15.94 -6.06
CA GLN A 245 1.33 16.21 -6.09
C GLN A 245 0.93 17.31 -5.09
N TYR A 246 1.09 18.54 -5.50
CA TYR A 246 0.70 19.71 -4.73
C TYR A 246 0.09 20.79 -5.63
N THR A 247 -0.58 21.74 -5.02
CA THR A 247 -1.10 22.96 -5.67
C THR A 247 -0.61 24.18 -4.92
N LEU A 248 -0.22 25.22 -5.64
CA LEU A 248 0.11 26.52 -5.06
C LEU A 248 -1.12 27.42 -5.03
N ILE A 249 -1.47 27.92 -3.86
CA ILE A 249 -2.53 28.93 -3.66
C ILE A 249 -1.93 30.05 -2.80
N ASP A 250 -1.97 31.27 -3.30
CA ASP A 250 -1.39 32.47 -2.65
C ASP A 250 0.07 32.27 -2.21
N GLY A 251 0.87 31.59 -3.07
CA GLY A 251 2.28 31.29 -2.80
C GLY A 251 2.52 30.18 -1.77
N LYS A 252 1.49 29.62 -1.17
CA LYS A 252 1.59 28.51 -0.23
C LYS A 252 1.25 27.18 -0.90
N ARG A 253 2.03 26.15 -0.56
CA ARG A 253 1.88 24.79 -1.07
C ARG A 253 0.81 24.03 -0.28
N TYR A 254 -0.03 23.29 -0.98
CA TYR A 254 -1.06 22.41 -0.40
C TYR A 254 -0.98 21.03 -1.05
N SER A 255 -0.83 20.02 -0.22
CA SER A 255 -0.80 18.61 -0.61
C SER A 255 -2.22 18.10 -0.96
N HIS A 256 -2.27 16.94 -1.62
CA HIS A 256 -3.50 16.16 -1.75
C HIS A 256 -3.85 15.39 -0.45
N ILE A 257 -2.93 15.29 0.50
CA ILE A 257 -3.11 14.61 1.79
C ILE A 257 -3.79 15.58 2.76
N ILE A 258 -4.83 15.09 3.43
CA ILE A 258 -5.63 15.86 4.38
C ILE A 258 -5.34 15.38 5.80
N ASP A 259 -5.12 16.31 6.72
CA ASP A 259 -5.03 15.99 8.15
C ASP A 259 -6.44 15.71 8.71
N PRO A 260 -6.72 14.49 9.17
CA PRO A 260 -8.04 14.12 9.72
C PRO A 260 -8.45 14.91 10.96
N LYS A 261 -7.49 15.45 11.72
CA LYS A 261 -7.74 16.15 12.98
C LYS A 261 -8.29 17.56 12.78
N ASN A 262 -7.91 18.23 11.68
CA ASN A 262 -8.31 19.61 11.42
C ASN A 262 -9.00 19.83 10.07
N GLY A 263 -9.06 18.79 9.23
CA GLY A 263 -9.70 18.82 7.91
C GLY A 263 -8.95 19.65 6.87
N ARG A 264 -7.68 19.97 7.10
CA ARG A 264 -6.87 20.81 6.20
C ARG A 264 -5.89 19.99 5.39
N ALA A 265 -5.65 20.39 4.15
CA ALA A 265 -4.57 19.85 3.34
C ALA A 265 -3.20 20.16 4.00
N LEU A 266 -2.29 19.18 3.96
CA LEU A 266 -0.94 19.38 4.47
C LEU A 266 -0.23 20.46 3.67
N SER A 267 0.58 21.25 4.36
CA SER A 267 1.37 22.34 3.76
C SER A 267 2.86 22.27 4.11
N ASN A 268 3.27 21.24 4.84
CA ASN A 268 4.67 20.87 5.02
C ASN A 268 5.11 20.04 3.80
N HIS A 269 6.39 20.17 3.44
CA HIS A 269 7.00 19.33 2.41
C HIS A 269 7.45 18.05 3.08
N ILE A 270 6.70 16.97 2.89
CA ILE A 270 7.02 15.69 3.51
C ILE A 270 7.04 14.57 2.47
N GLN A 271 7.99 13.67 2.63
CA GLN A 271 8.01 12.39 1.95
C GLN A 271 8.23 11.29 2.97
N VAL A 272 7.43 10.25 2.87
CA VAL A 272 7.51 9.08 3.72
C VAL A 272 7.59 7.84 2.84
N THR A 273 8.68 7.11 2.97
CA THR A 273 8.84 5.79 2.36
C THR A 273 8.81 4.75 3.46
N THR A 274 7.90 3.79 3.35
CA THR A 274 7.70 2.70 4.30
C THR A 274 8.06 1.38 3.68
N MET A 275 8.59 0.47 4.48
CA MET A 275 8.71 -0.95 4.16
C MET A 275 7.92 -1.74 5.20
N ALA A 276 7.12 -2.71 4.75
CA ALA A 276 6.25 -3.50 5.61
C ALA A 276 6.10 -4.94 5.08
N PRO A 277 5.55 -5.88 5.89
CA PRO A 277 5.31 -7.25 5.45
C PRO A 277 4.37 -7.40 4.26
N ASN A 278 3.50 -6.42 4.01
CA ASN A 278 2.54 -6.42 2.90
C ASN A 278 2.26 -4.99 2.40
N GLY A 279 1.66 -4.90 1.21
CA GLY A 279 1.40 -3.64 0.51
C GLY A 279 0.38 -2.76 1.23
N ALA A 280 -0.71 -3.34 1.72
CA ALA A 280 -1.76 -2.58 2.42
C ALA A 280 -1.21 -1.86 3.66
N MET A 281 -0.34 -2.51 4.41
CA MET A 281 0.32 -1.91 5.57
C MET A 281 1.31 -0.82 5.14
N ALA A 282 2.14 -1.08 4.12
CA ALA A 282 3.09 -0.09 3.63
C ALA A 282 2.39 1.21 3.18
N ASP A 283 1.36 1.10 2.34
CA ASP A 283 0.60 2.23 1.79
C ASP A 283 -0.11 3.03 2.92
N ALA A 284 -0.82 2.33 3.83
CA ALA A 284 -1.54 2.97 4.93
C ALA A 284 -0.62 3.72 5.89
N TYR A 285 0.51 3.14 6.27
CA TYR A 285 1.46 3.80 7.16
C TYR A 285 2.24 4.92 6.48
N ALA A 286 2.54 4.83 5.18
CA ALA A 286 3.11 5.94 4.44
C ALA A 286 2.19 7.16 4.47
N SER A 287 0.89 6.96 4.27
CA SER A 287 -0.15 8.01 4.37
C SER A 287 -0.28 8.56 5.79
N ALA A 288 -0.40 7.71 6.81
CA ALA A 288 -0.51 8.12 8.21
C ALA A 288 0.68 8.95 8.69
N LEU A 289 1.89 8.48 8.36
CA LEU A 289 3.13 9.13 8.78
C LEU A 289 3.37 10.46 8.06
N SER A 290 2.83 10.62 6.85
CA SER A 290 2.82 11.93 6.17
C SER A 290 2.01 12.97 6.94
N VAL A 291 0.91 12.56 7.59
CA VAL A 291 0.09 13.42 8.46
C VAL A 291 0.82 13.73 9.77
N LEU A 292 1.45 12.73 10.38
CA LEU A 292 2.09 12.84 11.70
C LEU A 292 3.40 13.61 11.69
N GLY A 293 4.13 13.58 10.57
CA GLY A 293 5.50 14.07 10.51
C GLY A 293 6.49 13.24 11.34
N ILE A 294 7.78 13.59 11.24
CA ILE A 294 8.86 12.84 11.91
C ILE A 294 8.67 12.79 13.43
N ARG A 295 8.29 13.91 14.04
CA ARG A 295 8.24 14.02 15.51
C ARG A 295 7.21 13.09 16.14
N SER A 296 5.99 13.10 15.61
CA SER A 296 4.88 12.30 16.16
C SER A 296 4.88 10.87 15.62
N GLY A 297 5.38 10.66 14.38
CA GLY A 297 5.41 9.36 13.73
C GLY A 297 6.38 8.37 14.36
N LYS A 298 7.49 8.83 14.95
CA LYS A 298 8.51 7.96 15.57
C LYS A 298 7.93 6.94 16.54
N LYS A 299 7.08 7.38 17.46
CA LYS A 299 6.46 6.52 18.46
C LYS A 299 5.65 5.39 17.80
N ILE A 300 4.82 5.73 16.81
CA ILE A 300 3.99 4.76 16.11
C ILE A 300 4.85 3.73 15.37
N VAL A 301 5.94 4.17 14.76
CA VAL A 301 6.88 3.28 14.07
C VAL A 301 7.54 2.32 15.05
N GLU A 302 8.01 2.81 16.19
CA GLU A 302 8.65 2.00 17.25
C GLU A 302 7.69 0.94 17.85
N GLU A 303 6.39 1.25 17.92
CA GLU A 303 5.35 0.37 18.43
C GLU A 303 4.80 -0.60 17.37
N THR A 304 5.20 -0.46 16.09
CA THR A 304 4.65 -1.23 14.97
C THR A 304 5.65 -2.26 14.44
N ALA A 305 5.44 -3.52 14.79
CA ALA A 305 6.31 -4.62 14.38
C ALA A 305 6.37 -4.77 12.84
N GLY A 306 7.58 -4.91 12.30
CA GLY A 306 7.82 -5.14 10.87
C GLY A 306 7.68 -3.90 9.99
N LEU A 307 7.48 -2.72 10.58
CA LEU A 307 7.45 -1.45 9.85
C LEU A 307 8.82 -0.80 9.90
N GLU A 308 9.41 -0.56 8.72
CA GLU A 308 10.64 0.21 8.56
C GLU A 308 10.34 1.47 7.75
N VAL A 309 10.93 2.59 8.11
CA VAL A 309 10.53 3.90 7.58
C VAL A 309 11.73 4.77 7.27
N PHE A 310 11.60 5.55 6.20
CA PHE A 310 12.47 6.66 5.87
C PHE A 310 11.61 7.90 5.59
N MET A 311 11.91 8.99 6.27
CA MET A 311 11.15 10.24 6.19
C MET A 311 12.07 11.42 5.91
N VAL A 312 11.59 12.29 5.05
CA VAL A 312 12.17 13.61 4.81
C VAL A 312 11.09 14.65 5.04
N GLU A 313 11.38 15.66 5.84
CA GLU A 313 10.47 16.77 6.14
C GLU A 313 11.20 18.08 5.96
N ASP A 314 10.73 18.91 5.04
CA ASP A 314 11.29 20.24 4.76
C ASP A 314 10.35 21.30 5.31
N LEU A 315 10.69 21.80 6.49
CA LEU A 315 9.99 22.88 7.18
C LEU A 315 10.67 24.23 6.84
N PRO A 316 9.98 25.37 6.97
CA PRO A 316 10.53 26.69 6.60
C PRO A 316 11.91 27.00 7.18
N ASP A 317 12.18 26.52 8.39
CA ASP A 317 13.42 26.79 9.12
C ASP A 317 14.31 25.56 9.34
N GLN A 318 13.86 24.38 8.91
CA GLN A 318 14.54 23.13 9.24
C GLN A 318 14.26 22.00 8.24
N TYR A 319 15.31 21.53 7.57
CA TYR A 319 15.26 20.23 6.90
C TYR A 319 15.56 19.12 7.91
N ALA A 320 14.70 18.12 7.96
CA ALA A 320 14.86 16.94 8.82
C ALA A 320 14.81 15.67 7.98
N GLN A 321 15.72 14.76 8.26
CA GLN A 321 15.71 13.40 7.69
C GLN A 321 15.81 12.41 8.84
N TRP A 322 14.98 11.38 8.79
CA TRP A 322 14.99 10.31 9.78
C TRP A 322 14.63 8.99 9.14
N GLY A 323 15.23 7.92 9.60
CA GLY A 323 14.86 6.56 9.22
C GLY A 323 15.14 5.58 10.34
N THR A 324 14.46 4.45 10.31
CA THR A 324 14.69 3.34 11.22
C THR A 324 16.02 2.64 10.90
N PRO A 325 16.72 2.07 11.89
CA PRO A 325 17.93 1.30 11.63
C PRO A 325 17.72 0.17 10.61
N GLY A 326 16.56 -0.50 10.66
CA GLY A 326 16.20 -1.55 9.73
C GLY A 326 16.07 -1.03 8.30
N PHE A 327 15.48 0.15 8.07
CA PHE A 327 15.41 0.75 6.74
C PHE A 327 16.80 0.97 6.14
N TYR A 328 17.72 1.55 6.92
CA TYR A 328 19.10 1.80 6.45
C TYR A 328 19.87 0.53 6.10
N VAL A 329 19.63 -0.58 6.81
CA VAL A 329 20.24 -1.88 6.50
C VAL A 329 19.82 -2.37 5.11
N HIS A 330 18.64 -2.00 4.64
CA HIS A 330 18.15 -2.38 3.31
C HIS A 330 18.73 -1.53 2.17
N ILE A 331 19.28 -0.36 2.44
CA ILE A 331 19.93 0.48 1.43
C ILE A 331 21.24 -0.18 1.00
N LEU A 332 21.44 -0.31 -0.31
CA LEU A 332 22.68 -0.79 -0.88
C LEU A 332 23.64 0.39 -1.06
N ASN A 333 24.87 0.26 -0.57
CA ASN A 333 25.94 1.18 -0.87
C ASN A 333 26.40 0.93 -2.31
N ASP A 334 26.61 1.99 -3.07
CA ASP A 334 27.13 1.95 -4.44
C ASP A 334 28.54 1.37 -4.49
#